data_3532e73a5e43360ecee275d14cf5f58c
#
_entry.id   3532e73a5e43360ecee275d14cf5f58c
#
_cell.length_a   1.000
_cell.length_b   1.000
_cell.length_c   1.000
_cell.angle_alpha   90.00
_cell.angle_beta   90.00
_cell.angle_gamma   90.00
#
_symmetry.space_group_name_H-M   'P 1'
#
loop_
_entity.id
_entity.type
_entity.pdbx_description
1 polymer ?
#
loop_
_entity_poly.entity_id
_entity_poly.type
_entity_poly.pdbx_seq_one_letter_code
_entity_poly.pdbx_strand_id
1 'polypeptide(L)'
;MRIVFLGSGAFGLPTLEWLVAHHEVVAVVSQPDKPAGRGKVLTPTPIAARAAELGLPVAKPADVNEEGMRAAVRGHRADAWVVIAFGQKLSRELLDGVFAVNLHGSLLPAYRGAAPIQRAVMDGCAETGVSVISLAERMDAGLVYATASRPIGARETSDDVHDQLALLGPGVIGEVLARHAAGTLVGEVQDESRATRARKLSKAEATIDLSAVSAAVARARINGLNSWPGCTVRIGDVSVKLLRVEECGEACGEECGATGDAPLLEADGVVRAAVGAIRVLEVQPVGGKAMTIGEFLNGRPRLVGCAVRPIAPEGA
;
A
#
# COMPACT_ATOMS: atom_id res chain seq x y z
N MET A 1 -24.52 -14.69 -6.38
CA MET A 1 -23.52 -15.76 -6.18
C MET A 1 -23.24 -15.89 -4.69
N ARG A 2 -22.89 -17.08 -4.24
CA ARG A 2 -22.38 -17.35 -2.88
C ARG A 2 -20.87 -17.11 -2.88
N ILE A 3 -20.35 -16.26 -2.01
CA ILE A 3 -18.96 -15.82 -2.01
C ILE A 3 -18.29 -16.14 -0.66
N VAL A 4 -17.10 -16.71 -0.69
CA VAL A 4 -16.17 -16.67 0.44
C VAL A 4 -15.20 -15.53 0.21
N PHE A 5 -15.07 -14.63 1.18
CA PHE A 5 -14.11 -13.54 1.15
C PHE A 5 -12.91 -13.87 2.04
N LEU A 6 -11.70 -13.78 1.49
CA LEU A 6 -10.46 -13.98 2.25
C LEU A 6 -9.66 -12.67 2.23
N GLY A 7 -9.54 -12.02 3.38
CA GLY A 7 -8.88 -10.72 3.43
C GLY A 7 -8.54 -10.27 4.84
N SER A 8 -7.59 -9.33 4.96
CA SER A 8 -7.17 -8.79 6.24
C SER A 8 -6.97 -7.27 6.21
N GLY A 9 -6.31 -6.74 5.18
CA GLY A 9 -5.99 -5.32 5.04
C GLY A 9 -7.20 -4.46 4.67
N ALA A 10 -7.12 -3.16 4.95
CA ALA A 10 -8.15 -2.17 4.62
C ALA A 10 -8.43 -2.07 3.11
N PHE A 11 -7.47 -2.46 2.27
CA PHE A 11 -7.60 -2.48 0.81
C PHE A 11 -8.82 -3.26 0.32
N GLY A 12 -9.24 -4.28 1.05
CA GLY A 12 -10.40 -5.09 0.70
C GLY A 12 -11.76 -4.55 1.17
N LEU A 13 -11.80 -3.51 2.00
CA LEU A 13 -13.05 -3.02 2.61
C LEU A 13 -14.10 -2.60 1.58
N PRO A 14 -13.80 -1.73 0.59
CA PRO A 14 -14.80 -1.32 -0.40
C PRO A 14 -15.35 -2.51 -1.19
N THR A 15 -14.50 -3.49 -1.51
CA THR A 15 -14.91 -4.69 -2.24
C THR A 15 -15.77 -5.60 -1.36
N LEU A 16 -15.43 -5.80 -0.07
CA LEU A 16 -16.26 -6.58 0.86
C LEU A 16 -17.66 -5.97 0.99
N GLU A 17 -17.76 -4.65 1.19
CA GLU A 17 -19.03 -3.94 1.31
C GLU A 17 -19.87 -4.06 0.04
N TRP A 18 -19.24 -3.92 -1.11
CA TRP A 18 -19.91 -4.10 -2.40
C TRP A 18 -20.40 -5.54 -2.58
N LEU A 19 -19.60 -6.55 -2.22
CA LEU A 19 -20.00 -7.96 -2.29
C LEU A 19 -21.20 -8.26 -1.41
N VAL A 20 -21.25 -7.70 -0.21
CA VAL A 20 -22.40 -7.87 0.71
C VAL A 20 -23.67 -7.26 0.14
N ALA A 21 -23.55 -6.13 -0.58
CA ALA A 21 -24.72 -5.47 -1.18
C ALA A 21 -25.26 -6.20 -2.44
N HIS A 22 -24.42 -6.97 -3.14
CA HIS A 22 -24.78 -7.55 -4.45
C HIS A 22 -24.76 -9.09 -4.49
N HIS A 23 -24.20 -9.75 -3.50
CA HIS A 23 -24.01 -11.20 -3.44
C HIS A 23 -24.25 -11.72 -2.02
N GLU A 24 -24.34 -13.04 -1.85
CA GLU A 24 -24.38 -13.69 -0.55
C GLU A 24 -22.95 -13.98 -0.08
N VAL A 25 -22.39 -13.16 0.81
CA VAL A 25 -21.11 -13.44 1.45
C VAL A 25 -21.32 -14.45 2.57
N VAL A 26 -21.01 -15.72 2.31
CA VAL A 26 -21.30 -16.85 3.21
C VAL A 26 -20.30 -17.03 4.32
N ALA A 27 -19.08 -16.54 4.13
CA ALA A 27 -18.01 -16.52 5.14
C ALA A 27 -16.94 -15.50 4.81
N VAL A 28 -16.33 -14.96 5.85
CA VAL A 28 -15.11 -14.13 5.78
C VAL A 28 -13.99 -14.84 6.52
N VAL A 29 -12.83 -14.99 5.87
CA VAL A 29 -11.63 -15.57 6.47
C VAL A 29 -10.58 -14.48 6.57
N SER A 30 -10.05 -14.25 7.77
CA SER A 30 -9.10 -13.19 8.04
C SER A 30 -7.93 -13.68 8.90
N GLN A 31 -6.86 -12.89 8.99
CA GLN A 31 -5.75 -13.17 9.90
C GLN A 31 -6.23 -13.11 11.36
N PRO A 32 -5.60 -13.86 12.26
CA PRO A 32 -5.81 -13.73 13.69
C PRO A 32 -5.58 -12.30 14.19
N ASP A 33 -6.27 -11.95 15.28
CA ASP A 33 -6.09 -10.69 15.97
C ASP A 33 -4.63 -10.57 16.45
N LYS A 34 -4.08 -9.36 16.35
CA LYS A 34 -2.69 -9.08 16.75
C LYS A 34 -2.63 -7.93 17.74
N PRO A 35 -1.66 -7.93 18.67
CA PRO A 35 -1.43 -6.79 19.53
C PRO A 35 -1.13 -5.53 18.72
N ALA A 36 -1.91 -4.46 18.93
CA ALA A 36 -1.77 -3.18 18.23
C ALA A 36 -1.78 -1.99 19.20
N GLY A 37 -1.26 -0.85 18.74
CA GLY A 37 -1.19 0.37 19.52
C GLY A 37 -0.22 0.33 20.71
N ARG A 38 -0.18 1.44 21.46
CA ARG A 38 0.72 1.59 22.64
C ARG A 38 0.41 0.61 23.76
N GLY A 39 -0.85 0.18 23.89
CA GLY A 39 -1.31 -0.77 24.91
C GLY A 39 -1.21 -2.24 24.52
N LYS A 40 -0.71 -2.57 23.31
CA LYS A 40 -0.65 -3.96 22.79
C LYS A 40 -1.98 -4.72 22.93
N VAL A 41 -3.12 -4.03 22.77
CA VAL A 41 -4.44 -4.64 22.83
C VAL A 41 -4.63 -5.52 21.60
N LEU A 42 -5.17 -6.73 21.79
CA LEU A 42 -5.54 -7.61 20.69
C LEU A 42 -6.58 -6.91 19.82
N THR A 43 -6.21 -6.63 18.58
CA THR A 43 -7.01 -5.85 17.65
C THR A 43 -7.31 -6.70 16.42
N PRO A 44 -8.58 -6.81 16.01
CA PRO A 44 -8.94 -7.49 14.80
C PRO A 44 -8.39 -6.75 13.57
N THR A 45 -8.22 -7.49 12.49
CA THR A 45 -7.92 -6.89 11.19
C THR A 45 -9.07 -5.99 10.74
N PRO A 46 -8.83 -4.97 9.88
CA PRO A 46 -9.90 -4.13 9.34
C PRO A 46 -11.05 -4.94 8.72
N ILE A 47 -10.74 -5.97 7.95
CA ILE A 47 -11.76 -6.86 7.35
C ILE A 47 -12.53 -7.63 8.42
N ALA A 48 -11.86 -8.21 9.42
CA ALA A 48 -12.55 -8.97 10.46
C ALA A 48 -13.47 -8.09 11.32
N ALA A 49 -13.03 -6.85 11.63
CA ALA A 49 -13.86 -5.89 12.36
C ALA A 49 -15.11 -5.53 11.54
N ARG A 50 -14.93 -5.16 10.27
CA ARG A 50 -16.03 -4.77 9.40
C ARG A 50 -17.02 -5.91 9.13
N ALA A 51 -16.49 -7.11 8.90
CA ALA A 51 -17.34 -8.30 8.72
C ALA A 51 -18.21 -8.59 9.95
N ALA A 52 -17.66 -8.44 11.16
CA ALA A 52 -18.42 -8.59 12.41
C ALA A 52 -19.52 -7.52 12.55
N GLU A 53 -19.25 -6.25 12.22
CA GLU A 53 -20.24 -5.17 12.17
C GLU A 53 -21.39 -5.47 11.19
N LEU A 54 -21.07 -6.13 10.07
CA LEU A 54 -22.04 -6.54 9.05
C LEU A 54 -22.77 -7.84 9.40
N GLY A 55 -22.49 -8.46 10.57
CA GLY A 55 -23.10 -9.71 11.01
C GLY A 55 -22.68 -10.95 10.21
N LEU A 56 -21.54 -10.89 9.51
CA LEU A 56 -21.06 -12.01 8.70
C LEU A 56 -20.31 -13.04 9.54
N PRO A 57 -20.35 -14.34 9.18
CA PRO A 57 -19.51 -15.36 9.80
C PRO A 57 -18.03 -15.07 9.54
N VAL A 58 -17.21 -14.93 10.60
CA VAL A 58 -15.77 -14.64 10.50
C VAL A 58 -14.96 -15.78 11.09
N ALA A 59 -14.05 -16.33 10.29
CA ALA A 59 -13.03 -17.28 10.75
C ALA A 59 -11.65 -16.61 10.75
N LYS A 60 -10.84 -16.88 11.80
CA LYS A 60 -9.51 -16.28 11.98
C LYS A 60 -8.45 -17.37 12.22
N PRO A 61 -8.21 -18.29 11.26
CA PRO A 61 -7.30 -19.39 11.45
C PRO A 61 -5.84 -18.93 11.53
N ALA A 62 -5.04 -19.58 12.36
CA ALA A 62 -3.59 -19.43 12.36
C ALA A 62 -2.99 -19.93 11.04
N ASP A 63 -3.50 -21.06 10.53
CA ASP A 63 -3.22 -21.58 9.19
C ASP A 63 -4.53 -21.98 8.50
N VAL A 64 -4.83 -21.32 7.38
CA VAL A 64 -6.04 -21.62 6.57
C VAL A 64 -5.96 -23.00 5.89
N ASN A 65 -4.75 -23.56 5.77
CA ASN A 65 -4.51 -24.84 5.11
C ASN A 65 -4.66 -26.05 6.05
N GLU A 66 -4.88 -25.85 7.33
CA GLU A 66 -5.24 -26.95 8.24
C GLU A 66 -6.47 -27.70 7.75
N GLU A 67 -6.47 -29.03 7.89
CA GLU A 67 -7.52 -29.91 7.34
C GLU A 67 -8.92 -29.50 7.78
N GLY A 68 -9.10 -29.25 9.09
CA GLY A 68 -10.39 -28.81 9.64
C GLY A 68 -10.86 -27.47 9.06
N MET A 69 -9.93 -26.51 8.89
CA MET A 69 -10.25 -25.21 8.31
C MET A 69 -10.53 -25.31 6.81
N ARG A 70 -9.74 -26.10 6.07
CA ARG A 70 -10.02 -26.38 4.65
C ARG A 70 -11.41 -26.96 4.46
N ALA A 71 -11.78 -27.97 5.27
CA ALA A 71 -13.10 -28.57 5.22
C ALA A 71 -14.22 -27.57 5.54
N ALA A 72 -14.02 -26.71 6.56
CA ALA A 72 -14.99 -25.69 6.94
C ALA A 72 -15.20 -24.67 5.82
N VAL A 73 -14.13 -24.11 5.26
CA VAL A 73 -14.21 -23.09 4.19
C VAL A 73 -14.83 -23.68 2.92
N ARG A 74 -14.40 -24.87 2.51
CA ARG A 74 -14.99 -25.57 1.34
C ARG A 74 -16.45 -26.00 1.59
N GLY A 75 -16.80 -26.30 2.84
CA GLY A 75 -18.16 -26.70 3.25
C GLY A 75 -19.21 -25.61 2.99
N HIS A 76 -18.81 -24.34 2.83
CA HIS A 76 -19.72 -23.27 2.42
C HIS A 76 -20.25 -23.42 0.98
N ARG A 77 -19.62 -24.24 0.13
CA ARG A 77 -20.01 -24.49 -1.27
C ARG A 77 -20.24 -23.17 -2.03
N ALA A 78 -19.32 -22.23 -1.87
CA ALA A 78 -19.39 -20.95 -2.54
C ALA A 78 -19.10 -21.09 -4.04
N ASP A 79 -19.75 -20.24 -4.84
CA ASP A 79 -19.56 -20.18 -6.29
C ASP A 79 -18.21 -19.55 -6.66
N ALA A 80 -17.71 -18.64 -5.82
CA ALA A 80 -16.43 -17.99 -6.01
C ALA A 80 -15.77 -17.59 -4.69
N TRP A 81 -14.44 -17.52 -4.70
CA TRP A 81 -13.64 -16.97 -3.61
C TRP A 81 -12.94 -15.71 -4.06
N VAL A 82 -13.08 -14.65 -3.27
CA VAL A 82 -12.42 -13.36 -3.51
C VAL A 82 -11.35 -13.16 -2.46
N VAL A 83 -10.10 -13.05 -2.90
CA VAL A 83 -8.92 -12.91 -2.03
C VAL A 83 -8.36 -11.50 -2.17
N ILE A 84 -8.22 -10.76 -1.07
CA ILE A 84 -7.66 -9.40 -1.08
C ILE A 84 -6.79 -9.19 0.16
N ALA A 85 -5.48 -9.00 -0.03
CA ALA A 85 -4.54 -8.72 1.05
C ALA A 85 -4.70 -9.67 2.26
N PHE A 86 -4.87 -10.96 2.01
CA PHE A 86 -5.18 -11.97 3.03
C PHE A 86 -3.97 -12.29 3.91
N GLY A 87 -2.77 -12.38 3.30
CA GLY A 87 -1.50 -12.57 4.03
C GLY A 87 -1.17 -14.01 4.40
N GLN A 88 -1.94 -15.02 3.94
CA GLN A 88 -1.56 -16.43 3.96
C GLN A 88 -1.56 -16.98 2.54
N LYS A 89 -0.65 -17.93 2.26
CA LYS A 89 -0.65 -18.68 1.01
C LYS A 89 -1.75 -19.74 1.06
N LEU A 90 -2.56 -19.81 0.02
CA LEU A 90 -3.58 -20.85 -0.14
C LEU A 90 -2.96 -22.05 -0.81
N SER A 91 -3.13 -23.24 -0.23
CA SER A 91 -2.59 -24.48 -0.78
C SER A 91 -3.38 -24.93 -2.02
N ARG A 92 -2.76 -25.80 -2.83
CA ARG A 92 -3.40 -26.37 -4.00
C ARG A 92 -4.66 -27.18 -3.61
N GLU A 93 -4.56 -27.93 -2.51
CA GLU A 93 -5.65 -28.75 -2.00
C GLU A 93 -6.85 -27.91 -1.54
N LEU A 94 -6.56 -26.72 -0.98
CA LEU A 94 -7.62 -25.77 -0.59
C LEU A 94 -8.33 -25.20 -1.81
N LEU A 95 -7.61 -24.93 -2.90
CA LEU A 95 -8.10 -24.30 -4.12
C LEU A 95 -8.65 -25.27 -5.16
N ASP A 96 -8.45 -26.58 -5.01
CA ASP A 96 -8.84 -27.57 -6.01
C ASP A 96 -10.34 -27.51 -6.32
N GLY A 97 -10.67 -27.35 -7.62
CA GLY A 97 -12.05 -27.19 -8.09
C GLY A 97 -12.77 -25.92 -7.65
N VAL A 98 -12.06 -24.93 -7.10
CA VAL A 98 -12.64 -23.65 -6.65
C VAL A 98 -12.30 -22.55 -7.66
N PHE A 99 -13.30 -21.78 -8.08
CA PHE A 99 -13.04 -20.52 -8.77
C PHE A 99 -12.62 -19.47 -7.73
N ALA A 100 -11.34 -19.11 -7.75
CA ALA A 100 -10.78 -18.15 -6.82
C ALA A 100 -9.99 -17.07 -7.55
N VAL A 101 -10.22 -15.81 -7.16
CA VAL A 101 -9.56 -14.65 -7.74
C VAL A 101 -8.89 -13.81 -6.66
N ASN A 102 -7.78 -13.15 -7.02
CA ASN A 102 -7.10 -12.19 -6.16
C ASN A 102 -7.12 -10.80 -6.78
N LEU A 103 -7.44 -9.79 -5.97
CA LEU A 103 -7.26 -8.39 -6.33
C LEU A 103 -5.87 -7.94 -5.91
N HIS A 104 -5.02 -7.65 -6.88
CA HIS A 104 -3.65 -7.20 -6.67
C HIS A 104 -3.51 -5.69 -6.95
N GLY A 105 -2.74 -4.98 -6.11
CA GLY A 105 -2.61 -3.51 -6.15
C GLY A 105 -1.56 -3.01 -7.14
N SER A 106 -1.50 -3.57 -8.35
CA SER A 106 -0.70 -3.06 -9.46
C SER A 106 -1.27 -3.47 -10.81
N LEU A 107 -0.77 -2.87 -11.89
CA LEU A 107 -0.99 -3.33 -13.27
C LEU A 107 0.01 -4.45 -13.56
N LEU A 108 -0.43 -5.69 -13.33
CA LEU A 108 0.40 -6.86 -13.61
C LEU A 108 0.71 -6.98 -15.12
N PRO A 109 1.91 -7.47 -15.46
CA PRO A 109 2.88 -8.23 -14.67
C PRO A 109 3.85 -7.38 -13.84
N ALA A 110 3.74 -6.05 -13.82
CA ALA A 110 4.59 -5.19 -13.00
C ALA A 110 4.22 -5.29 -11.51
N TYR A 111 5.24 -5.22 -10.64
CA TYR A 111 5.09 -5.16 -9.18
C TYR A 111 4.40 -6.37 -8.56
N ARG A 112 4.74 -7.61 -8.98
CA ARG A 112 4.33 -8.83 -8.26
C ARG A 112 4.95 -8.85 -6.87
N GLY A 113 4.17 -9.11 -5.82
CA GLY A 113 4.68 -9.25 -4.46
C GLY A 113 3.96 -8.43 -3.38
N ALA A 114 4.66 -8.15 -2.28
CA ALA A 114 4.03 -7.74 -1.03
C ALA A 114 3.75 -6.23 -0.90
N ALA A 115 4.38 -5.37 -1.72
CA ALA A 115 4.27 -3.92 -1.59
C ALA A 115 4.13 -3.19 -2.95
N PRO A 116 3.18 -3.62 -3.82
CA PRO A 116 3.06 -3.11 -5.19
C PRO A 116 2.81 -1.60 -5.23
N ILE A 117 1.91 -1.09 -4.40
CA ILE A 117 1.50 0.32 -4.36
C ILE A 117 2.68 1.21 -3.96
N GLN A 118 3.34 0.86 -2.84
CA GLN A 118 4.47 1.61 -2.34
C GLN A 118 5.62 1.66 -3.37
N ARG A 119 5.92 0.52 -4.01
CA ARG A 119 6.98 0.44 -5.02
C ARG A 119 6.66 1.30 -6.23
N ALA A 120 5.43 1.28 -6.74
CA ALA A 120 5.03 2.13 -7.85
C ALA A 120 5.20 3.62 -7.54
N VAL A 121 4.82 4.07 -6.33
CA VAL A 121 5.03 5.47 -5.90
C VAL A 121 6.52 5.78 -5.72
N MET A 122 7.30 4.88 -5.08
CA MET A 122 8.74 5.05 -4.87
C MET A 122 9.54 5.10 -6.18
N ASP A 123 9.09 4.39 -7.20
CA ASP A 123 9.70 4.38 -8.54
C ASP A 123 9.26 5.60 -9.38
N GLY A 124 8.39 6.46 -8.84
CA GLY A 124 7.92 7.66 -9.51
C GLY A 124 7.01 7.37 -10.71
N CYS A 125 6.30 6.24 -10.71
CA CYS A 125 5.38 5.91 -11.79
C CYS A 125 4.32 7.00 -11.98
N ALA A 126 4.03 7.32 -13.23
CA ALA A 126 2.96 8.27 -13.57
C ALA A 126 1.56 7.66 -13.39
N GLU A 127 1.45 6.32 -13.48
CA GLU A 127 0.21 5.57 -13.42
C GLU A 127 0.41 4.28 -12.63
N THR A 128 -0.64 3.82 -11.96
CA THR A 128 -0.75 2.50 -11.33
C THR A 128 -2.19 2.00 -11.44
N GLY A 129 -2.48 0.84 -10.85
CA GLY A 129 -3.84 0.30 -10.93
C GLY A 129 -4.02 -0.95 -10.09
N VAL A 130 -5.07 -1.68 -10.40
CA VAL A 130 -5.40 -2.97 -9.82
C VAL A 130 -5.55 -4.02 -10.92
N SER A 131 -5.23 -5.27 -10.58
CA SER A 131 -5.43 -6.42 -11.45
C SER A 131 -6.18 -7.52 -10.71
N VAL A 132 -7.23 -8.06 -11.31
CA VAL A 132 -7.89 -9.28 -10.83
C VAL A 132 -7.27 -10.46 -11.55
N ILE A 133 -6.72 -11.39 -10.78
CA ILE A 133 -5.99 -12.55 -11.32
C ILE A 133 -6.50 -13.88 -10.76
N SER A 134 -6.28 -14.97 -11.51
CA SER A 134 -6.39 -16.31 -10.93
C SER A 134 -5.29 -16.54 -9.89
N LEU A 135 -5.56 -17.38 -8.91
CA LEU A 135 -4.53 -17.84 -7.99
C LEU A 135 -3.64 -18.86 -8.69
N ALA A 136 -2.33 -18.72 -8.52
CA ALA A 136 -1.32 -19.57 -9.12
C ALA A 136 -0.27 -20.01 -8.09
N GLU A 137 0.48 -21.05 -8.41
CA GLU A 137 1.54 -21.55 -7.53
C GLU A 137 2.66 -20.51 -7.30
N ARG A 138 3.04 -19.78 -8.37
CA ARG A 138 3.93 -18.62 -8.28
C ARG A 138 3.12 -17.38 -7.89
N MET A 139 3.62 -16.65 -6.90
CA MET A 139 2.98 -15.44 -6.38
C MET A 139 2.67 -14.45 -7.51
N ASP A 140 1.41 -14.02 -7.58
CA ASP A 140 0.86 -13.02 -8.48
C ASP A 140 1.11 -13.28 -9.99
N ALA A 141 1.37 -14.55 -10.37
CA ALA A 141 1.65 -14.95 -11.75
C ALA A 141 0.46 -15.65 -12.44
N GLY A 142 -0.74 -15.55 -11.89
CA GLY A 142 -1.96 -16.11 -12.47
C GLY A 142 -2.41 -15.38 -13.74
N LEU A 143 -3.44 -15.92 -14.40
CA LEU A 143 -4.08 -15.26 -15.54
C LEU A 143 -4.70 -13.94 -15.08
N VAL A 144 -4.53 -12.87 -15.86
CA VAL A 144 -5.19 -11.59 -15.63
C VAL A 144 -6.57 -11.62 -16.26
N TYR A 145 -7.60 -11.33 -15.46
CA TYR A 145 -9.00 -11.32 -15.90
C TYR A 145 -9.54 -9.92 -16.19
N ALA A 146 -9.13 -8.95 -15.39
CA ALA A 146 -9.51 -7.55 -15.55
C ALA A 146 -8.48 -6.65 -14.88
N THR A 147 -8.37 -5.42 -15.36
CA THR A 147 -7.53 -4.37 -14.78
C THR A 147 -8.27 -3.04 -14.77
N ALA A 148 -7.91 -2.18 -13.83
CA ALA A 148 -8.29 -0.77 -13.87
C ALA A 148 -7.07 0.06 -13.45
N SER A 149 -6.85 1.17 -14.15
CA SER A 149 -5.72 2.07 -13.89
C SER A 149 -6.16 3.46 -13.47
N ARG A 150 -5.24 4.19 -12.84
CA ARG A 150 -5.36 5.61 -12.54
C ARG A 150 -4.00 6.29 -12.49
N PRO A 151 -3.93 7.60 -12.78
CA PRO A 151 -2.70 8.36 -12.58
C PRO A 151 -2.35 8.47 -11.09
N ILE A 152 -1.05 8.62 -10.80
CA ILE A 152 -0.53 8.99 -9.48
C ILE A 152 -0.29 10.50 -9.46
N GLY A 153 -0.97 11.20 -8.57
CA GLY A 153 -0.82 12.65 -8.41
C GLY A 153 0.52 13.04 -7.77
N ALA A 154 1.03 14.20 -8.15
CA ALA A 154 2.35 14.68 -7.71
C ALA A 154 2.53 14.78 -6.18
N ARG A 155 1.44 14.94 -5.43
CA ARG A 155 1.43 15.05 -3.96
C ARG A 155 0.92 13.79 -3.26
N GLU A 156 0.49 12.78 -4.01
CA GLU A 156 -0.07 11.57 -3.41
C GLU A 156 1.02 10.74 -2.73
N THR A 157 0.68 10.27 -1.55
CA THR A 157 1.46 9.28 -0.82
C THR A 157 0.99 7.87 -1.18
N SER A 158 1.74 6.86 -0.77
CA SER A 158 1.30 5.48 -0.98
C SER A 158 -0.01 5.15 -0.24
N ASP A 159 -0.29 5.81 0.88
CA ASP A 159 -1.57 5.64 1.60
C ASP A 159 -2.74 6.24 0.80
N ASP A 160 -2.56 7.43 0.20
CA ASP A 160 -3.58 8.02 -0.67
C ASP A 160 -3.86 7.13 -1.89
N VAL A 161 -2.79 6.66 -2.54
CA VAL A 161 -2.90 5.75 -3.70
C VAL A 161 -3.57 4.44 -3.31
N HIS A 162 -3.22 3.86 -2.14
CA HIS A 162 -3.86 2.66 -1.60
C HIS A 162 -5.38 2.84 -1.49
N ASP A 163 -5.82 3.94 -0.87
CA ASP A 163 -7.24 4.18 -0.65
C ASP A 163 -8.00 4.38 -1.97
N GLN A 164 -7.39 5.12 -2.92
CA GLN A 164 -7.99 5.32 -4.24
C GLN A 164 -8.03 4.03 -5.08
N LEU A 165 -7.00 3.18 -5.02
CA LEU A 165 -7.00 1.89 -5.70
C LEU A 165 -8.01 0.90 -5.10
N ALA A 166 -8.20 0.93 -3.78
CA ALA A 166 -9.21 0.11 -3.11
C ALA A 166 -10.62 0.36 -3.67
N LEU A 167 -10.94 1.61 -4.05
CA LEU A 167 -12.22 1.98 -4.64
C LEU A 167 -12.44 1.44 -6.05
N LEU A 168 -11.38 1.03 -6.76
CA LEU A 168 -11.49 0.36 -8.07
C LEU A 168 -11.89 -1.11 -7.94
N GLY A 169 -11.61 -1.71 -6.79
CA GLY A 169 -11.85 -3.14 -6.53
C GLY A 169 -13.27 -3.62 -6.83
N PRO A 170 -14.33 -2.94 -6.34
CA PRO A 170 -15.72 -3.30 -6.60
C PRO A 170 -16.03 -3.49 -8.09
N GLY A 171 -15.61 -2.52 -8.92
CA GLY A 171 -15.87 -2.53 -10.36
C GLY A 171 -15.23 -3.72 -11.08
N VAL A 172 -13.92 -3.91 -10.88
CA VAL A 172 -13.17 -4.99 -11.56
C VAL A 172 -13.53 -6.37 -11.04
N ILE A 173 -13.80 -6.53 -9.72
CA ILE A 173 -14.28 -7.81 -9.17
C ILE A 173 -15.68 -8.11 -9.68
N GLY A 174 -16.57 -7.11 -9.71
CA GLY A 174 -17.93 -7.26 -10.22
C GLY A 174 -17.95 -7.71 -11.69
N GLU A 175 -17.13 -7.11 -12.53
CA GLU A 175 -16.97 -7.52 -13.94
C GLU A 175 -16.54 -8.99 -14.05
N VAL A 176 -15.48 -9.38 -13.29
CA VAL A 176 -14.96 -10.75 -13.34
C VAL A 176 -15.99 -11.78 -12.87
N LEU A 177 -16.71 -11.50 -11.78
CA LEU A 177 -17.76 -12.38 -11.28
C LEU A 177 -18.93 -12.51 -12.27
N ALA A 178 -19.34 -11.42 -12.91
CA ALA A 178 -20.41 -11.43 -13.91
C ALA A 178 -20.02 -12.26 -15.14
N ARG A 179 -18.78 -12.05 -15.66
CA ARG A 179 -18.26 -12.83 -16.80
C ARG A 179 -18.07 -14.31 -16.46
N HIS A 180 -17.67 -14.61 -15.23
CA HIS A 180 -17.59 -16.00 -14.75
C HIS A 180 -18.96 -16.67 -14.72
N ALA A 181 -19.96 -16.00 -14.14
CA ALA A 181 -21.33 -16.53 -14.07
C ALA A 181 -21.95 -16.74 -15.46
N ALA A 182 -21.60 -15.89 -16.43
CA ALA A 182 -22.03 -16.01 -17.83
C ALA A 182 -21.23 -17.06 -18.64
N GLY A 183 -20.19 -17.67 -18.08
CA GLY A 183 -19.30 -18.60 -18.81
C GLY A 183 -18.45 -17.94 -19.90
N THR A 184 -18.27 -16.62 -19.84
CA THR A 184 -17.54 -15.82 -20.84
C THR A 184 -16.21 -15.27 -20.34
N LEU A 185 -15.78 -15.68 -19.13
CA LEU A 185 -14.54 -15.21 -18.55
C LEU A 185 -13.32 -15.79 -19.30
N VAL A 186 -12.51 -14.91 -19.84
CA VAL A 186 -11.23 -15.26 -20.48
C VAL A 186 -10.11 -14.56 -19.71
N GLY A 187 -9.06 -15.29 -19.38
CA GLY A 187 -7.89 -14.74 -18.72
C GLY A 187 -6.70 -14.64 -19.67
N GLU A 188 -5.92 -13.59 -19.51
CA GLU A 188 -4.70 -13.34 -20.28
C GLU A 188 -3.47 -13.84 -19.52
N VAL A 189 -2.57 -14.52 -20.25
CA VAL A 189 -1.28 -14.94 -19.70
C VAL A 189 -0.38 -13.73 -19.55
N GLN A 190 0.23 -13.59 -18.39
CA GLN A 190 1.15 -12.48 -18.13
C GLN A 190 2.46 -12.63 -18.94
N ASP A 191 2.94 -11.53 -19.51
CA ASP A 191 4.25 -11.46 -20.17
C ASP A 191 5.37 -11.47 -19.12
N GLU A 192 6.08 -12.59 -19.00
CA GLU A 192 7.17 -12.78 -18.02
C GLU A 192 8.34 -11.83 -18.26
N SER A 193 8.56 -11.34 -19.49
CA SER A 193 9.64 -10.40 -19.81
C SER A 193 9.41 -9.01 -19.18
N ARG A 194 8.16 -8.67 -18.88
CA ARG A 194 7.76 -7.40 -18.25
C ARG A 194 7.52 -7.51 -16.75
N ALA A 195 7.67 -8.72 -16.19
CA ALA A 195 7.39 -8.94 -14.78
C ALA A 195 8.46 -8.30 -13.88
N THR A 196 8.01 -7.48 -12.93
CA THR A 196 8.87 -6.89 -11.89
C THR A 196 8.41 -7.32 -10.49
N ARG A 197 9.28 -7.16 -9.49
CA ARG A 197 9.01 -7.61 -8.12
C ARG A 197 8.84 -6.45 -7.15
N ALA A 198 7.73 -6.44 -6.42
CA ALA A 198 7.45 -5.55 -5.31
C ALA A 198 7.81 -6.21 -3.97
N ARG A 199 9.09 -6.12 -3.59
CA ARG A 199 9.57 -6.68 -2.31
C ARG A 199 8.91 -5.97 -1.14
N LYS A 200 8.69 -6.71 -0.05
CA LYS A 200 8.25 -6.13 1.23
C LYS A 200 9.17 -4.99 1.64
N LEU A 201 8.58 -3.92 2.16
CA LEU A 201 9.34 -2.78 2.67
C LEU A 201 10.12 -3.17 3.94
N SER A 202 11.24 -2.50 4.15
CA SER A 202 12.06 -2.63 5.35
C SER A 202 12.32 -1.26 5.98
N LYS A 203 12.65 -1.24 7.27
CA LYS A 203 13.04 -0.01 7.97
C LYS A 203 14.31 0.60 7.40
N ALA A 204 15.23 -0.22 6.86
CA ALA A 204 16.49 0.24 6.27
C ALA A 204 16.26 1.17 5.06
N GLU A 205 15.11 1.06 4.38
CA GLU A 205 14.77 1.91 3.25
C GLU A 205 14.33 3.32 3.64
N ALA A 206 14.08 3.57 4.93
CA ALA A 206 13.60 4.86 5.45
C ALA A 206 14.66 5.96 5.48
N THR A 207 15.94 5.63 5.28
CA THR A 207 17.01 6.63 5.23
C THR A 207 16.95 7.40 3.93
N ILE A 208 16.97 8.72 4.02
CA ILE A 208 17.05 9.61 2.85
C ILE A 208 18.07 10.71 3.10
N ASP A 209 19.00 10.88 2.17
CA ASP A 209 19.94 11.98 2.12
C ASP A 209 19.57 12.89 0.95
N LEU A 210 19.01 14.05 1.27
CA LEU A 210 18.56 15.01 0.27
C LEU A 210 19.73 15.63 -0.51
N SER A 211 20.94 15.64 0.05
CA SER A 211 22.13 16.12 -0.66
C SER A 211 22.64 15.15 -1.73
N ALA A 212 22.17 13.90 -1.69
CA ALA A 212 22.64 12.82 -2.56
C ALA A 212 21.62 12.40 -3.64
N VAL A 213 20.39 12.90 -3.58
CA VAL A 213 19.31 12.50 -4.51
C VAL A 213 18.65 13.73 -5.16
N SER A 214 18.05 13.55 -6.34
CA SER A 214 17.23 14.61 -6.95
C SER A 214 15.90 14.82 -6.21
N ALA A 215 15.28 15.98 -6.40
CA ALA A 215 13.96 16.31 -5.86
C ALA A 215 12.89 15.27 -6.25
N ALA A 216 12.90 14.82 -7.50
CA ALA A 216 12.00 13.79 -8.00
C ALA A 216 12.15 12.46 -7.24
N VAL A 217 13.41 12.01 -7.03
CA VAL A 217 13.70 10.79 -6.25
C VAL A 217 13.32 10.98 -4.77
N ALA A 218 13.63 12.15 -4.21
CA ALA A 218 13.27 12.47 -2.82
C ALA A 218 11.75 12.42 -2.61
N ARG A 219 10.99 13.10 -3.49
CA ARG A 219 9.51 13.07 -3.48
C ARG A 219 8.97 11.66 -3.56
N ALA A 220 9.42 10.91 -4.56
CA ALA A 220 8.94 9.55 -4.80
C ALA A 220 9.20 8.64 -3.58
N ARG A 221 10.39 8.69 -2.98
CA ARG A 221 10.73 7.89 -1.80
C ARG A 221 9.99 8.32 -0.55
N ILE A 222 9.91 9.61 -0.26
CA ILE A 222 9.23 10.12 0.95
C ILE A 222 7.75 9.75 0.87
N ASN A 223 7.08 10.09 -0.23
CA ASN A 223 5.66 9.83 -0.41
C ASN A 223 5.36 8.32 -0.51
N GLY A 224 6.23 7.54 -1.17
CA GLY A 224 6.06 6.10 -1.32
C GLY A 224 6.30 5.30 -0.05
N LEU A 225 7.09 5.80 0.90
CA LEU A 225 7.33 5.19 2.20
C LEU A 225 6.38 5.69 3.30
N ASN A 226 5.49 6.63 3.02
CA ASN A 226 4.45 7.06 3.95
C ASN A 226 3.31 6.02 3.96
N SER A 227 2.75 5.65 5.09
CA SER A 227 3.04 6.06 6.47
C SER A 227 4.14 5.19 7.11
N TRP A 228 4.42 4.04 6.54
CA TRP A 228 5.41 3.09 7.06
C TRP A 228 6.38 2.64 5.95
N PRO A 229 7.70 2.59 6.25
CA PRO A 229 8.38 2.97 7.50
C PRO A 229 8.46 4.49 7.72
N GLY A 230 8.34 5.29 6.65
CA GLY A 230 8.44 6.75 6.64
C GLY A 230 9.88 7.24 6.75
N CYS A 231 10.21 8.27 5.97
CA CYS A 231 11.54 8.89 5.99
C CYS A 231 11.70 9.82 7.18
N THR A 232 12.68 9.55 8.06
CA THR A 232 12.98 10.41 9.21
C THR A 232 14.28 11.15 8.96
N VAL A 233 14.26 12.47 9.19
CA VAL A 233 15.41 13.37 9.10
C VAL A 233 15.62 14.11 10.41
N ARG A 234 16.81 14.67 10.60
CA ARG A 234 17.11 15.60 11.69
C ARG A 234 17.16 17.02 11.12
N ILE A 235 16.36 17.90 11.72
CA ILE A 235 16.33 19.33 11.42
C ILE A 235 16.81 20.06 12.67
N GLY A 236 18.03 20.60 12.65
CA GLY A 236 18.69 21.10 13.85
C GLY A 236 18.82 19.99 14.93
N ASP A 237 18.15 20.19 16.05
CA ASP A 237 18.11 19.25 17.20
C ASP A 237 16.86 18.34 17.19
N VAL A 238 15.94 18.49 16.24
CA VAL A 238 14.65 17.77 16.21
C VAL A 238 14.65 16.66 15.17
N SER A 239 14.25 15.45 15.58
CA SER A 239 13.99 14.33 14.66
C SER A 239 12.55 14.38 14.18
N VAL A 240 12.38 14.38 12.85
CA VAL A 240 11.10 14.60 12.19
C VAL A 240 10.90 13.58 11.08
N LYS A 241 9.75 12.91 11.06
CA LYS A 241 9.33 12.11 9.92
C LYS A 241 8.71 13.03 8.87
N LEU A 242 9.20 12.96 7.64
CA LEU A 242 8.58 13.60 6.48
C LEU A 242 7.42 12.73 6.00
N LEU A 243 6.22 13.29 5.98
CA LEU A 243 5.01 12.54 5.62
C LEU A 243 4.59 12.79 4.18
N ARG A 244 4.61 14.06 3.76
CA ARG A 244 4.20 14.45 2.42
C ARG A 244 5.08 15.58 1.91
N VAL A 245 5.55 15.43 0.68
CA VAL A 245 6.34 16.45 0.00
C VAL A 245 5.87 16.59 -1.45
N GLU A 246 6.16 17.75 -2.04
CA GLU A 246 6.02 17.97 -3.47
C GLU A 246 7.37 18.42 -4.07
N GLU A 247 7.51 18.23 -5.37
CA GLU A 247 8.65 18.74 -6.11
C GLU A 247 8.40 20.22 -6.44
N CYS A 248 9.35 21.08 -6.15
CA CYS A 248 9.29 22.47 -6.56
C CYS A 248 9.62 22.57 -8.06
N GLY A 249 8.79 23.29 -8.83
CA GLY A 249 9.09 23.58 -10.23
C GLY A 249 10.34 24.47 -10.38
N GLU A 250 10.73 24.74 -11.63
CA GLU A 250 11.93 25.50 -12.01
C GLU A 250 12.06 26.90 -11.35
N ALA A 251 10.96 27.43 -10.77
CA ALA A 251 10.97 28.71 -10.03
C ALA A 251 11.76 28.68 -8.72
N CYS A 252 12.18 27.52 -8.23
CA CYS A 252 12.99 27.41 -7.01
C CYS A 252 14.51 27.45 -7.30
N GLY A 253 14.93 28.23 -8.28
CA GLY A 253 16.28 28.79 -8.50
C GLY A 253 17.45 27.79 -8.60
N GLU A 254 18.29 28.08 -9.55
CA GLU A 254 19.68 27.64 -9.83
C GLU A 254 20.21 26.34 -9.22
N GLU A 255 20.89 25.55 -10.04
CA GLU A 255 21.67 24.38 -9.65
C GLU A 255 22.45 24.67 -8.36
N CYS A 256 22.08 24.02 -7.27
CA CYS A 256 22.96 23.97 -6.12
C CYS A 256 24.15 23.12 -6.52
N GLY A 257 25.24 23.77 -6.93
CA GLY A 257 26.52 23.11 -7.13
C GLY A 257 26.80 22.28 -5.86
N ALA A 258 27.22 21.04 -6.04
CA ALA A 258 27.54 20.09 -4.97
C ALA A 258 28.61 20.68 -4.02
N THR A 259 28.19 21.47 -3.03
CA THR A 259 29.07 22.07 -2.02
C THR A 259 29.36 21.14 -0.86
N GLY A 260 28.80 19.93 -0.88
CA GLY A 260 28.98 18.95 0.23
C GLY A 260 28.31 19.32 1.54
N ASP A 261 27.67 20.49 1.62
CA ASP A 261 26.95 20.94 2.81
C ASP A 261 25.55 20.35 2.88
N ALA A 262 25.09 20.05 4.10
CA ALA A 262 23.74 19.55 4.30
C ALA A 262 22.70 20.61 3.87
N PRO A 263 21.64 20.25 3.13
CA PRO A 263 20.61 21.19 2.69
C PRO A 263 19.90 21.84 3.89
N LEU A 264 19.49 23.09 3.71
CA LEU A 264 18.84 23.88 4.77
C LEU A 264 17.33 23.90 4.57
N LEU A 265 16.58 23.93 5.67
CA LEU A 265 15.12 24.12 5.66
C LEU A 265 14.80 25.61 5.55
N GLU A 266 14.12 26.02 4.48
CA GLU A 266 13.67 27.39 4.26
C GLU A 266 12.34 27.69 5.01
N ALA A 267 12.01 28.97 5.14
CA ALA A 267 10.85 29.41 5.93
C ALA A 267 9.48 28.91 5.40
N ASP A 268 9.40 28.67 4.10
CA ASP A 268 8.20 28.13 3.41
C ASP A 268 8.20 26.61 3.28
N GLY A 269 9.13 25.91 3.98
CA GLY A 269 9.24 24.47 3.98
C GLY A 269 10.04 23.89 2.83
N VAL A 270 10.68 24.72 2.01
CA VAL A 270 11.53 24.26 0.92
C VAL A 270 12.86 23.71 1.46
N VAL A 271 13.31 22.61 0.87
CA VAL A 271 14.61 21.98 1.13
C VAL A 271 15.23 21.64 -0.22
N ARG A 272 16.45 22.10 -0.46
CA ARG A 272 17.17 21.80 -1.70
C ARG A 272 17.59 20.33 -1.71
N ALA A 273 17.58 19.74 -2.89
CA ALA A 273 18.09 18.39 -3.16
C ALA A 273 19.38 18.49 -3.97
N ALA A 274 20.04 17.38 -4.28
CA ALA A 274 21.22 17.38 -5.16
C ALA A 274 20.90 18.03 -6.52
N VAL A 275 19.69 17.81 -7.02
CA VAL A 275 19.14 18.46 -8.21
C VAL A 275 17.70 18.87 -7.90
N GLY A 276 17.39 20.17 -8.03
CA GLY A 276 16.09 20.73 -7.74
C GLY A 276 15.81 20.89 -6.23
N ALA A 277 14.56 21.07 -5.87
CA ALA A 277 14.12 21.25 -4.50
C ALA A 277 12.78 20.56 -4.24
N ILE A 278 12.54 20.15 -3.01
CA ILE A 278 11.24 19.69 -2.52
C ILE A 278 10.64 20.73 -1.57
N ARG A 279 9.33 20.83 -1.57
CA ARG A 279 8.59 21.49 -0.50
C ARG A 279 8.00 20.45 0.42
N VAL A 280 8.34 20.53 1.70
CA VAL A 280 7.72 19.71 2.74
C VAL A 280 6.32 20.26 3.00
N LEU A 281 5.31 19.39 2.98
CA LEU A 281 3.91 19.75 3.22
C LEU A 281 3.46 19.32 4.60
N GLU A 282 3.75 18.07 4.97
CA GLU A 282 3.34 17.45 6.22
C GLU A 282 4.51 16.73 6.88
N VAL A 283 4.57 16.89 8.21
CA VAL A 283 5.61 16.28 9.05
C VAL A 283 5.02 15.68 10.31
N GLN A 284 5.78 14.79 10.93
CA GLN A 284 5.49 14.27 12.25
C GLN A 284 6.77 14.29 13.11
N PRO A 285 6.86 15.18 14.11
CA PRO A 285 7.92 15.10 15.10
C PRO A 285 7.89 13.76 15.81
N VAL A 286 9.06 13.18 16.12
CA VAL A 286 9.13 11.91 16.84
C VAL A 286 8.39 12.03 18.19
N GLY A 287 7.44 11.12 18.43
CA GLY A 287 6.55 11.15 19.60
C GLY A 287 5.39 12.14 19.53
N GLY A 288 5.31 12.94 18.45
CA GLY A 288 4.25 13.93 18.22
C GLY A 288 3.14 13.44 17.28
N LYS A 289 2.25 14.37 16.90
CA LYS A 289 1.20 14.17 15.90
C LYS A 289 1.65 14.70 14.55
N ALA A 290 1.05 14.17 13.47
CA ALA A 290 1.17 14.74 12.13
C ALA A 290 0.62 16.18 12.12
N MET A 291 1.30 17.07 11.39
CA MET A 291 0.93 18.48 11.23
C MET A 291 1.52 19.03 9.94
N THR A 292 1.02 20.16 9.48
CA THR A 292 1.61 20.87 8.35
C THR A 292 2.98 21.43 8.70
N ILE A 293 3.83 21.66 7.69
CA ILE A 293 5.14 22.28 7.91
C ILE A 293 5.01 23.67 8.52
N GLY A 294 3.97 24.45 8.14
CA GLY A 294 3.70 25.77 8.70
C GLY A 294 3.42 25.71 10.21
N GLU A 295 2.55 24.81 10.66
CA GLU A 295 2.29 24.58 12.09
C GLU A 295 3.54 24.14 12.84
N PHE A 296 4.35 23.30 12.22
CA PHE A 296 5.62 22.83 12.81
C PHE A 296 6.61 23.97 13.02
N LEU A 297 6.77 24.86 12.01
CA LEU A 297 7.70 25.98 12.06
C LEU A 297 7.19 27.13 12.94
N ASN A 298 5.87 27.40 12.98
CA ASN A 298 5.29 28.40 13.90
C ASN A 298 5.64 28.12 15.36
N GLY A 299 5.66 26.85 15.75
CA GLY A 299 6.09 26.44 17.09
C GLY A 299 7.63 26.36 17.27
N ARG A 300 8.40 26.49 16.20
CA ARG A 300 9.86 26.26 16.18
C ARG A 300 10.58 27.15 15.16
N PRO A 301 10.41 28.47 15.20
CA PRO A 301 10.98 29.37 14.16
C PRO A 301 12.51 29.26 14.05
N ARG A 302 13.18 28.82 15.14
CA ARG A 302 14.63 28.60 15.17
C ARG A 302 15.12 27.49 14.24
N LEU A 303 14.25 26.65 13.71
CA LEU A 303 14.60 25.58 12.80
C LEU A 303 14.70 26.04 11.34
N VAL A 304 14.19 27.22 11.01
CA VAL A 304 14.43 27.86 9.71
C VAL A 304 15.92 28.15 9.56
N GLY A 305 16.49 27.75 8.43
CA GLY A 305 17.92 27.83 8.18
C GLY A 305 18.75 26.71 8.80
N CYS A 306 18.13 25.77 9.52
CA CYS A 306 18.83 24.60 10.04
C CYS A 306 19.04 23.52 8.96
N ALA A 307 20.17 22.81 9.08
CA ALA A 307 20.51 21.70 8.22
C ALA A 307 19.54 20.53 8.39
N VAL A 308 19.14 19.95 7.25
CA VAL A 308 18.33 18.72 7.17
C VAL A 308 19.28 17.55 6.91
N ARG A 309 19.41 16.66 7.87
CA ARG A 309 20.36 15.53 7.81
C ARG A 309 19.65 14.18 7.85
N PRO A 310 20.17 13.17 7.14
CA PRO A 310 19.63 11.83 7.23
C PRO A 310 19.76 11.25 8.66
N ILE A 311 18.79 10.41 9.04
CA ILE A 311 18.88 9.58 10.24
C ILE A 311 18.76 8.12 9.78
N ALA A 312 19.74 7.30 10.16
CA ALA A 312 19.60 5.86 9.97
C ALA A 312 18.52 5.32 10.94
N PRO A 313 17.67 4.39 10.48
CA PRO A 313 16.67 3.78 11.34
C PRO A 313 17.34 2.98 12.46
N GLU A 314 16.84 3.11 13.68
CA GLU A 314 17.32 2.32 14.81
C GLU A 314 17.10 0.82 14.54
N GLY A 315 18.16 0.03 14.61
CA GLY A 315 18.12 -1.43 14.47
C GLY A 315 18.10 -1.93 13.00
N ALA A 316 18.80 -1.24 12.08
CA ALA A 316 19.06 -1.75 10.73
C ALA A 316 20.25 -2.72 10.72
#